data_0a0a298537021bb139f753b5e9e8c45e
#
_entry.id   0a0a298537021bb139f753b5e9e8c45e
#
_cell.length_a   1.000
_cell.length_b   1.000
_cell.length_c   1.000
_cell.angle_alpha   90.00
_cell.angle_beta   90.00
_cell.angle_gamma   90.00
#
_symmetry.space_group_name_H-M   'P 1'
#
loop_
_entity.id
_entity.type
_entity.pdbx_description
1 polymer ?
#
loop_
_entity_poly.entity_id
_entity_poly.type
_entity_poly.pdbx_seq_one_letter_code
_entity_poly.pdbx_strand_id
1 'polypeptide(L)'
;ASFSSGATGKAYNKYESFPIYNMVEAEGYEWYQVSPTEWIPSLRSRLVVVDTNTPPGVEGGKWINIDLYNQTLSAYENNELVFATVIASGSGDLYSDPGTYQIYEKKELEQMQGSYTSDRSDFYYMEGVPWAMYYNHAQAIHGIYWPAVLGFKQSHGCINMFPGDAHWLYNWAELGDYVYVHDPSGETPIPTPTP
;
A
#
# COMPACT_ATOMS: atom_id res chain seq x y z
N ALA A 1 22.49 2.41 -16.35
CA ALA A 1 22.03 2.02 -15.01
C ALA A 1 22.96 0.94 -14.46
N SER A 2 23.72 1.23 -13.42
CA SER A 2 24.51 0.24 -12.67
C SER A 2 25.01 0.84 -11.36
N PHE A 3 25.29 0.01 -10.35
CA PHE A 3 25.89 0.46 -9.09
C PHE A 3 27.34 0.98 -9.29
N SER A 4 28.00 0.56 -10.35
CA SER A 4 29.36 1.00 -10.70
C SER A 4 29.39 2.34 -11.45
N SER A 5 28.28 2.86 -11.94
CA SER A 5 28.24 4.11 -12.70
C SER A 5 28.46 5.38 -11.85
N GLY A 6 28.56 5.24 -10.55
CA GLY A 6 28.74 6.33 -9.61
C GLY A 6 27.43 7.00 -9.21
N ALA A 7 27.35 7.48 -7.97
CA ALA A 7 26.21 8.23 -7.47
C ALA A 7 26.24 9.66 -8.03
N THR A 8 25.07 10.18 -8.37
CA THR A 8 24.93 11.60 -8.82
C THR A 8 25.19 12.60 -7.70
N GLY A 9 25.25 12.14 -6.44
CA GLY A 9 25.35 12.97 -5.25
C GLY A 9 24.03 13.63 -4.84
N LYS A 10 22.95 13.44 -5.61
CA LYS A 10 21.62 13.93 -5.27
C LYS A 10 20.98 13.00 -4.25
N ALA A 11 20.44 13.58 -3.18
CA ALA A 11 19.63 12.86 -2.20
C ALA A 11 18.14 13.09 -2.49
N TYR A 12 17.37 12.05 -2.36
CA TYR A 12 15.91 12.08 -2.45
C TYR A 12 15.30 11.92 -1.05
N ASN A 13 14.16 12.56 -0.84
CA ASN A 13 13.43 12.39 0.40
C ASN A 13 12.83 10.99 0.50
N LYS A 14 12.68 10.51 1.72
CA LYS A 14 11.98 9.26 1.95
C LYS A 14 10.52 9.40 1.50
N TYR A 15 10.03 8.40 0.73
CA TYR A 15 8.69 8.35 0.14
C TYR A 15 8.37 9.44 -0.91
N GLU A 16 9.39 10.06 -1.49
CA GLU A 16 9.21 10.96 -2.64
C GLU A 16 8.82 10.15 -3.89
N SER A 17 7.81 10.62 -4.63
CA SER A 17 7.30 9.97 -5.84
C SER A 17 7.88 10.61 -7.09
N PHE A 18 8.18 9.78 -8.11
CA PHE A 18 8.75 10.23 -9.39
C PHE A 18 8.05 9.56 -10.55
N PRO A 19 7.86 10.26 -11.68
CA PRO A 19 7.50 9.61 -12.92
C PRO A 19 8.67 8.75 -13.41
N ILE A 20 8.34 7.57 -13.95
CA ILE A 20 9.31 6.67 -14.57
C ILE A 20 9.26 6.88 -16.08
N TYR A 21 10.39 7.23 -16.67
CA TYR A 21 10.53 7.46 -18.11
C TYR A 21 11.01 6.21 -18.86
N ASN A 22 11.75 5.33 -18.18
CA ASN A 22 12.25 4.10 -18.77
C ASN A 22 12.59 3.09 -17.66
N MET A 23 12.61 1.81 -18.03
CA MET A 23 12.96 0.71 -17.13
C MET A 23 13.96 -0.22 -17.82
N VAL A 24 14.98 -0.64 -17.10
CA VAL A 24 15.96 -1.61 -17.58
C VAL A 24 16.33 -2.59 -16.47
N GLU A 25 16.62 -3.82 -16.83
CA GLU A 25 17.21 -4.80 -15.93
C GLU A 25 18.74 -4.75 -16.02
N ALA A 26 19.40 -4.55 -14.88
CA ALA A 26 20.85 -4.57 -14.79
C ALA A 26 21.32 -5.03 -13.40
N GLU A 27 22.37 -5.83 -13.33
CA GLU A 27 22.96 -6.31 -12.08
C GLU A 27 21.97 -7.06 -11.15
N GLY A 28 20.96 -7.73 -11.75
CA GLY A 28 19.93 -8.48 -11.03
C GLY A 28 18.83 -7.62 -10.38
N TYR A 29 18.72 -6.35 -10.77
CA TYR A 29 17.70 -5.42 -10.31
C TYR A 29 17.05 -4.71 -11.49
N GLU A 30 15.79 -4.35 -11.33
CA GLU A 30 15.17 -3.33 -12.17
C GLU A 30 15.71 -1.95 -11.77
N TRP A 31 15.91 -1.10 -12.78
CA TRP A 31 16.34 0.27 -12.62
C TRP A 31 15.33 1.18 -13.31
N TYR A 32 14.90 2.19 -12.59
CA TYR A 32 13.89 3.15 -13.03
C TYR A 32 14.56 4.47 -13.38
N GLN A 33 14.39 4.92 -14.63
CA GLN A 33 14.85 6.23 -15.07
C GLN A 33 13.87 7.30 -14.57
N VAL A 34 14.32 8.18 -13.68
CA VAL A 34 13.52 9.25 -13.06
C VAL A 34 13.87 10.63 -13.59
N SER A 35 14.94 10.73 -14.37
CA SER A 35 15.32 11.94 -15.15
C SER A 35 16.20 11.51 -16.33
N PRO A 36 16.54 12.41 -17.28
CA PRO A 36 17.39 12.05 -18.41
C PRO A 36 18.73 11.39 -18.05
N THR A 37 19.25 11.65 -16.85
CA THR A 37 20.58 11.16 -16.42
C THR A 37 20.56 10.39 -15.11
N GLU A 38 19.37 10.21 -14.48
CA GLU A 38 19.28 9.61 -13.15
C GLU A 38 18.44 8.33 -13.16
N TRP A 39 18.97 7.31 -12.48
CA TRP A 39 18.37 6.01 -12.34
C TRP A 39 18.32 5.59 -10.87
N ILE A 40 17.21 5.02 -10.45
CA ILE A 40 17.00 4.50 -9.10
C ILE A 40 16.79 2.98 -9.19
N PRO A 41 17.52 2.16 -8.41
CA PRO A 41 17.31 0.72 -8.40
C PRO A 41 16.04 0.35 -7.60
N SER A 42 15.36 -0.71 -8.02
CA SER A 42 14.16 -1.25 -7.33
C SER A 42 14.42 -1.62 -5.87
N LEU A 43 15.67 -1.91 -5.51
CA LEU A 43 16.08 -2.13 -4.12
C LEU A 43 15.76 -0.95 -3.18
N ARG A 44 15.68 0.27 -3.72
CA ARG A 44 15.49 1.53 -2.99
C ARG A 44 14.17 2.23 -3.31
N SER A 45 13.32 1.61 -4.13
CA SER A 45 12.08 2.20 -4.62
C SER A 45 10.98 1.15 -4.72
N ARG A 46 9.76 1.60 -4.91
CA ARG A 46 8.60 0.76 -5.22
C ARG A 46 7.93 1.27 -6.47
N LEU A 47 7.47 0.35 -7.30
CA LEU A 47 6.79 0.67 -8.55
C LEU A 47 5.29 0.86 -8.28
N VAL A 48 4.75 2.00 -8.66
CA VAL A 48 3.31 2.18 -8.80
C VAL A 48 2.95 1.88 -10.26
N VAL A 49 2.24 0.78 -10.47
CA VAL A 49 1.68 0.45 -11.79
C VAL A 49 0.38 1.22 -11.94
N VAL A 50 0.37 2.19 -12.85
CA VAL A 50 -0.84 2.97 -13.14
C VAL A 50 -1.73 2.15 -14.07
N ASP A 51 -2.89 1.73 -13.57
CA ASP A 51 -3.93 1.10 -14.37
C ASP A 51 -5.21 1.95 -14.27
N THR A 52 -5.62 2.52 -15.39
CA THR A 52 -6.81 3.36 -15.47
C THR A 52 -8.08 2.56 -15.80
N ASN A 53 -7.97 1.24 -15.94
CA ASN A 53 -9.13 0.37 -16.07
C ASN A 53 -9.77 0.15 -14.71
N THR A 54 -11.08 0.32 -14.65
CA THR A 54 -11.84 0.02 -13.43
C THR A 54 -11.71 -1.47 -13.09
N PRO A 55 -11.25 -1.84 -11.88
CA PRO A 55 -11.13 -3.24 -11.49
C PRO A 55 -12.48 -3.96 -11.43
N PRO A 56 -12.48 -5.31 -11.52
CA PRO A 56 -13.70 -6.09 -11.37
C PRO A 56 -14.44 -5.81 -10.06
N GLY A 57 -15.74 -5.57 -10.14
CA GLY A 57 -16.60 -5.30 -8.99
C GLY A 57 -16.53 -3.88 -8.42
N VAL A 58 -15.70 -3.01 -8.99
CA VAL A 58 -15.67 -1.59 -8.66
C VAL A 58 -16.71 -0.85 -9.49
N GLU A 59 -17.59 -0.11 -8.81
CA GLU A 59 -18.60 0.76 -9.42
C GLU A 59 -18.41 2.19 -8.91
N GLY A 60 -18.65 3.17 -9.75
CA GLY A 60 -18.50 4.59 -9.37
C GLY A 60 -17.16 5.21 -9.74
N GLY A 61 -16.98 6.48 -9.35
CA GLY A 61 -15.87 7.32 -9.80
C GLY A 61 -14.61 7.28 -8.94
N LYS A 62 -14.72 6.87 -7.65
CA LYS A 62 -13.59 6.82 -6.72
C LYS A 62 -13.28 5.40 -6.29
N TRP A 63 -12.02 5.04 -6.31
CA TRP A 63 -11.56 3.75 -5.81
C TRP A 63 -10.09 3.78 -5.41
N ILE A 64 -9.73 2.89 -4.49
CA ILE A 64 -8.39 2.71 -3.96
C ILE A 64 -7.86 1.37 -4.48
N ASN A 65 -6.66 1.37 -5.05
CA ASN A 65 -5.94 0.19 -5.47
C ASN A 65 -4.82 -0.14 -4.48
N ILE A 66 -4.78 -1.38 -4.01
CA ILE A 66 -3.74 -1.89 -3.12
C ILE A 66 -3.01 -3.03 -3.83
N ASP A 67 -1.78 -2.78 -4.20
CA ASP A 67 -0.88 -3.75 -4.83
C ASP A 67 0.00 -4.41 -3.75
N LEU A 68 -0.30 -5.65 -3.42
CA LEU A 68 0.39 -6.42 -2.37
C LEU A 68 1.77 -6.90 -2.80
N TYR A 69 2.05 -6.97 -4.09
CA TYR A 69 3.39 -7.32 -4.60
C TYR A 69 4.34 -6.14 -4.53
N ASN A 70 3.93 -5.01 -5.11
CA ASN A 70 4.73 -3.79 -5.11
C ASN A 70 4.70 -3.04 -3.77
N GLN A 71 3.79 -3.40 -2.85
CA GLN A 71 3.58 -2.71 -1.58
C GLN A 71 3.27 -1.23 -1.78
N THR A 72 2.34 -0.96 -2.68
CA THR A 72 1.88 0.39 -3.02
C THR A 72 0.38 0.51 -2.91
N LEU A 73 -0.07 1.74 -2.66
CA LEU A 73 -1.46 2.15 -2.73
C LEU A 73 -1.58 3.30 -3.72
N SER A 74 -2.58 3.23 -4.56
CA SER A 74 -2.95 4.32 -5.47
C SER A 74 -4.45 4.62 -5.37
N ALA A 75 -4.81 5.90 -5.46
CA ALA A 75 -6.18 6.37 -5.45
C ALA A 75 -6.54 6.94 -6.83
N TYR A 76 -7.73 6.61 -7.28
CA TYR A 76 -8.24 7.01 -8.59
C TYR A 76 -9.56 7.77 -8.44
N GLU A 77 -9.73 8.79 -9.26
CA GLU A 77 -10.99 9.51 -9.42
C GLU A 77 -11.30 9.63 -10.91
N ASN A 78 -12.47 9.10 -11.34
CA ASN A 78 -12.85 9.02 -12.76
C ASN A 78 -11.80 8.33 -13.65
N ASN A 79 -11.18 7.28 -13.14
CA ASN A 79 -10.07 6.52 -13.74
C ASN A 79 -8.77 7.32 -13.96
N GLU A 80 -8.63 8.46 -13.33
CA GLU A 80 -7.38 9.21 -13.28
C GLU A 80 -6.67 8.96 -11.94
N LEU A 81 -5.37 8.71 -11.98
CA LEU A 81 -4.55 8.59 -10.77
C LEU A 81 -4.45 9.97 -10.09
N VAL A 82 -4.96 10.08 -8.87
CA VAL A 82 -4.92 11.33 -8.09
C VAL A 82 -3.92 11.27 -6.92
N PHE A 83 -3.55 10.04 -6.49
CA PHE A 83 -2.61 9.86 -5.39
C PHE A 83 -1.92 8.50 -5.48
N ALA A 84 -0.66 8.43 -5.05
CA ALA A 84 0.05 7.17 -4.90
C ALA A 84 1.07 7.25 -3.77
N THR A 85 1.23 6.14 -3.03
CA THR A 85 2.20 6.04 -1.94
C THR A 85 2.66 4.59 -1.72
N VAL A 86 3.71 4.43 -0.93
CA VAL A 86 4.21 3.14 -0.47
C VAL A 86 3.51 2.76 0.83
N ILE A 87 3.21 1.48 0.98
CA ILE A 87 2.49 0.93 2.13
C ILE A 87 3.27 -0.21 2.78
N ALA A 88 2.73 -0.74 3.89
CA ALA A 88 3.07 -2.06 4.39
C ALA A 88 1.78 -2.84 4.65
N SER A 89 1.64 -3.97 3.98
CA SER A 89 0.50 -4.88 4.11
C SER A 89 0.76 -6.02 5.10
N GLY A 90 -0.22 -6.88 5.28
CA GLY A 90 -0.13 -8.09 6.10
C GLY A 90 0.92 -9.08 5.63
N SER A 91 1.49 -9.86 6.56
CA SER A 91 2.55 -10.82 6.31
C SER A 91 2.21 -12.23 6.80
N GLY A 92 2.79 -13.24 6.17
CA GLY A 92 2.59 -14.65 6.53
C GLY A 92 1.12 -15.04 6.47
N ASP A 93 0.65 -15.74 7.51
CA ASP A 93 -0.76 -16.17 7.62
C ASP A 93 -1.73 -15.02 7.95
N LEU A 94 -1.20 -13.83 8.24
CA LEU A 94 -1.93 -12.61 8.54
C LEU A 94 -1.88 -11.62 7.37
N TYR A 95 -2.00 -12.14 6.15
CA TYR A 95 -1.99 -11.32 4.93
C TYR A 95 -3.21 -10.41 4.83
N SER A 96 -3.08 -9.35 4.05
CA SER A 96 -4.23 -8.55 3.65
C SER A 96 -4.98 -9.29 2.54
N ASP A 97 -6.29 -9.47 2.71
CA ASP A 97 -7.11 -10.32 1.84
C ASP A 97 -7.29 -9.70 0.45
N PRO A 98 -6.89 -10.38 -0.64
CA PRO A 98 -7.25 -9.94 -1.98
C PRO A 98 -8.76 -9.98 -2.21
N GLY A 99 -9.28 -8.95 -2.89
CA GLY A 99 -10.70 -8.82 -3.17
C GLY A 99 -11.13 -7.40 -3.48
N THR A 100 -12.42 -7.22 -3.75
CA THR A 100 -13.04 -5.91 -3.93
C THR A 100 -13.98 -5.65 -2.76
N TYR A 101 -13.72 -4.58 -2.04
CA TYR A 101 -14.39 -4.21 -0.81
C TYR A 101 -14.92 -2.78 -0.89
N GLN A 102 -15.61 -2.33 0.15
CA GLN A 102 -16.03 -0.94 0.33
C GLN A 102 -15.64 -0.46 1.74
N ILE A 103 -15.27 0.81 1.85
CA ILE A 103 -15.04 1.43 3.15
C ILE A 103 -16.38 1.49 3.89
N TYR A 104 -16.48 0.81 5.03
CA TYR A 104 -17.72 0.77 5.81
C TYR A 104 -17.65 1.55 7.12
N GLU A 105 -16.45 1.87 7.60
CA GLU A 105 -16.26 2.66 8.82
C GLU A 105 -14.98 3.52 8.72
N LYS A 106 -15.05 4.74 9.26
CA LYS A 106 -13.92 5.68 9.31
C LYS A 106 -13.79 6.25 10.72
N LYS A 107 -12.57 6.28 11.24
CA LYS A 107 -12.25 6.85 12.56
C LYS A 107 -10.99 7.70 12.49
N GLU A 108 -11.04 8.91 13.03
CA GLU A 108 -9.87 9.80 13.08
C GLU A 108 -8.78 9.22 13.99
N LEU A 109 -9.18 8.64 15.11
CA LEU A 109 -8.32 7.94 16.06
C LEU A 109 -8.99 6.63 16.45
N GLU A 110 -8.25 5.53 16.41
CA GLU A 110 -8.73 4.20 16.73
C GLU A 110 -7.87 3.55 17.80
N GLN A 111 -8.49 2.72 18.63
CA GLN A 111 -7.81 1.80 19.51
C GLN A 111 -7.82 0.43 18.85
N MET A 112 -6.66 -0.02 18.41
CA MET A 112 -6.52 -1.33 17.77
C MET A 112 -5.93 -2.35 18.74
N GLN A 113 -6.56 -3.51 18.83
CA GLN A 113 -6.05 -4.62 19.61
C GLN A 113 -6.43 -5.94 18.96
N GLY A 114 -5.61 -6.94 19.14
CA GLY A 114 -5.88 -8.26 18.60
C GLY A 114 -4.92 -9.32 19.12
N SER A 115 -5.26 -10.56 18.81
CA SER A 115 -4.43 -11.72 18.97
C SER A 115 -4.93 -12.79 18.00
N TYR A 116 -4.02 -13.45 17.32
CA TYR A 116 -4.33 -14.49 16.35
C TYR A 116 -4.06 -15.89 16.91
N THR A 117 -3.26 -15.96 17.98
CA THR A 117 -3.02 -17.22 18.70
C THR A 117 -4.04 -17.39 19.83
N SER A 118 -4.47 -18.62 20.05
CA SER A 118 -5.45 -18.94 21.10
C SER A 118 -4.90 -18.67 22.51
N ASP A 119 -3.60 -18.75 22.68
CA ASP A 119 -2.90 -18.46 23.93
C ASP A 119 -2.57 -16.96 24.10
N ARG A 120 -2.91 -16.14 23.12
CA ARG A 120 -2.67 -14.68 23.06
C ARG A 120 -1.20 -14.29 23.23
N SER A 121 -0.26 -15.14 22.85
CA SER A 121 1.18 -14.85 22.93
C SER A 121 1.60 -13.72 21.96
N ASP A 122 0.80 -13.45 20.93
CA ASP A 122 0.97 -12.40 19.93
C ASP A 122 0.06 -11.19 20.16
N PHE A 123 -0.50 -11.05 21.37
CA PHE A 123 -1.42 -9.94 21.67
C PHE A 123 -0.76 -8.58 21.47
N TYR A 124 -1.45 -7.72 20.72
CA TYR A 124 -1.06 -6.33 20.56
C TYR A 124 -2.17 -5.38 21.02
N TYR A 125 -1.77 -4.21 21.47
CA TYR A 125 -2.64 -3.12 21.85
C TYR A 125 -2.02 -1.79 21.46
N MET A 126 -2.73 -1.00 20.65
CA MET A 126 -2.28 0.28 20.14
C MET A 126 -3.38 1.32 20.31
N GLU A 127 -3.08 2.42 21.01
CA GLU A 127 -3.98 3.56 21.17
C GLU A 127 -3.65 4.65 20.16
N GLY A 128 -4.67 5.41 19.77
CA GLY A 128 -4.48 6.60 18.94
C GLY A 128 -3.97 6.31 17.53
N VAL A 129 -4.32 5.15 16.96
CA VAL A 129 -4.02 4.83 15.56
C VAL A 129 -4.78 5.80 14.66
N PRO A 130 -4.09 6.65 13.87
CA PRO A 130 -4.74 7.73 13.17
C PRO A 130 -5.32 7.29 11.82
N TRP A 131 -6.44 7.92 11.45
CA TRP A 131 -7.02 7.90 10.11
C TRP A 131 -7.41 6.50 9.62
N ALA A 132 -8.04 5.71 10.51
CA ALA A 132 -8.45 4.35 10.20
C ALA A 132 -9.70 4.31 9.31
N MET A 133 -9.62 3.53 8.24
CA MET A 133 -10.71 3.24 7.29
C MET A 133 -10.84 1.73 7.14
N TYR A 134 -11.87 1.17 7.75
CA TYR A 134 -12.15 -0.26 7.69
C TYR A 134 -12.84 -0.63 6.39
N TYR A 135 -12.34 -1.68 5.72
CA TYR A 135 -12.86 -2.14 4.44
C TYR A 135 -13.20 -3.64 4.40
N ASN A 136 -12.54 -4.47 5.20
CA ASN A 136 -12.78 -5.92 5.26
C ASN A 136 -12.61 -6.43 6.70
N HIS A 137 -13.69 -6.80 7.38
CA HIS A 137 -13.69 -7.24 8.78
C HIS A 137 -12.83 -6.33 9.68
N ALA A 138 -11.74 -6.88 10.26
CA ALA A 138 -10.80 -6.11 11.08
C ALA A 138 -9.66 -5.47 10.27
N GLN A 139 -9.66 -5.60 8.94
CA GLN A 139 -8.63 -4.99 8.09
C GLN A 139 -8.99 -3.54 7.76
N ALA A 140 -8.05 -2.65 8.00
CA ALA A 140 -8.19 -1.23 7.76
C ALA A 140 -6.96 -0.64 7.06
N ILE A 141 -7.16 0.45 6.35
CA ILE A 141 -6.10 1.36 5.92
C ILE A 141 -5.92 2.39 7.02
N HIS A 142 -4.70 2.63 7.52
CA HIS A 142 -4.47 3.59 8.58
C HIS A 142 -3.05 4.13 8.61
N GLY A 143 -2.86 5.27 9.28
CA GLY A 143 -1.54 5.82 9.57
C GLY A 143 -0.84 5.06 10.70
N ILE A 144 0.51 5.10 10.67
CA ILE A 144 1.34 4.52 11.72
C ILE A 144 2.18 5.60 12.39
N TYR A 145 2.24 5.63 13.71
CA TYR A 145 3.09 6.52 14.50
C TYR A 145 4.33 5.80 15.08
N TRP A 146 4.35 4.47 15.00
CA TRP A 146 5.48 3.64 15.43
C TRP A 146 6.51 3.47 14.32
N PRO A 147 7.77 3.16 14.66
CA PRO A 147 8.78 2.89 13.67
C PRO A 147 8.42 1.66 12.82
N ALA A 148 8.24 1.86 11.53
CA ALA A 148 8.04 0.81 10.55
C ALA A 148 8.74 1.16 9.25
N VAL A 149 9.03 0.14 8.46
CA VAL A 149 9.62 0.30 7.12
C VAL A 149 8.55 0.00 6.09
N LEU A 150 7.96 1.03 5.49
CA LEU A 150 7.02 0.84 4.40
C LEU A 150 7.72 0.22 3.18
N GLY A 151 6.97 -0.47 2.34
CA GLY A 151 7.46 -1.20 1.17
C GLY A 151 7.69 -2.69 1.43
N PHE A 152 7.30 -3.21 2.59
CA PHE A 152 7.42 -4.63 2.95
C PHE A 152 6.18 -5.12 3.68
N LYS A 153 5.81 -6.39 3.46
CA LYS A 153 4.75 -7.08 4.21
C LYS A 153 5.20 -7.23 5.67
N GLN A 154 4.48 -6.66 6.64
CA GLN A 154 4.85 -6.70 8.07
C GLN A 154 3.69 -6.48 9.04
N SER A 155 2.49 -6.14 8.58
CA SER A 155 1.33 -5.93 9.44
C SER A 155 0.61 -7.25 9.74
N HIS A 156 -0.44 -7.16 10.55
CA HIS A 156 -1.36 -8.26 10.87
C HIS A 156 -2.63 -8.23 9.98
N GLY A 157 -2.50 -7.77 8.74
CA GLY A 157 -3.59 -7.69 7.75
C GLY A 157 -4.01 -6.27 7.38
N CYS A 158 -3.78 -5.29 8.23
CA CYS A 158 -4.04 -3.88 7.91
C CYS A 158 -3.04 -3.32 6.88
N ILE A 159 -3.44 -2.26 6.22
CA ILE A 159 -2.61 -1.48 5.29
C ILE A 159 -2.05 -0.27 6.04
N ASN A 160 -0.78 -0.35 6.34
CA ASN A 160 -0.04 0.69 7.07
C ASN A 160 0.47 1.77 6.12
N MET A 161 0.25 3.03 6.47
CA MET A 161 0.68 4.19 5.68
C MET A 161 1.47 5.18 6.52
N PHE A 162 2.27 6.03 5.87
CA PHE A 162 2.79 7.22 6.51
C PHE A 162 1.63 8.13 6.98
N PRO A 163 1.68 8.74 8.19
CA PRO A 163 0.53 9.45 8.76
C PRO A 163 -0.01 10.58 7.89
N GLY A 164 0.87 11.33 7.20
CA GLY A 164 0.46 12.39 6.28
C GLY A 164 -0.32 11.87 5.07
N ASP A 165 0.10 10.72 4.53
CA ASP A 165 -0.56 10.07 3.41
C ASP A 165 -1.91 9.47 3.82
N ALA A 166 -1.95 8.86 5.02
CA ALA A 166 -3.20 8.34 5.59
C ALA A 166 -4.21 9.48 5.85
N HIS A 167 -3.74 10.63 6.32
CA HIS A 167 -4.57 11.82 6.52
C HIS A 167 -5.15 12.34 5.21
N TRP A 168 -4.32 12.42 4.16
CA TRP A 168 -4.78 12.83 2.84
C TRP A 168 -5.86 11.87 2.32
N LEU A 169 -5.58 10.57 2.36
CA LEU A 169 -6.49 9.53 1.87
C LEU A 169 -7.81 9.51 2.68
N TYR A 170 -7.72 9.66 4.00
CA TYR A 170 -8.88 9.73 4.89
C TYR A 170 -9.80 10.90 4.53
N ASN A 171 -9.25 12.08 4.21
CA ASN A 171 -10.04 13.23 3.83
C ASN A 171 -10.62 13.13 2.41
N TRP A 172 -9.95 12.41 1.52
CA TRP A 172 -10.39 12.22 0.14
C TRP A 172 -11.45 11.12 0.01
N ALA A 173 -11.27 9.98 0.69
CA ALA A 173 -12.16 8.83 0.59
C ALA A 173 -13.45 9.02 1.41
N GLU A 174 -14.54 8.44 0.94
CA GLU A 174 -15.86 8.46 1.58
C GLU A 174 -16.30 7.04 1.97
N LEU A 175 -17.32 6.94 2.85
CA LEU A 175 -17.95 5.66 3.10
C LEU A 175 -18.62 5.14 1.82
N GLY A 176 -18.38 3.88 1.52
CA GLY A 176 -18.86 3.23 0.29
C GLY A 176 -17.86 3.29 -0.87
N ASP A 177 -16.79 4.09 -0.80
CA ASP A 177 -15.74 4.05 -1.81
C ASP A 177 -15.06 2.67 -1.84
N TYR A 178 -14.70 2.24 -3.05
CA TYR A 178 -14.16 0.90 -3.27
C TYR A 178 -12.69 0.79 -2.91
N VAL A 179 -12.33 -0.36 -2.37
CA VAL A 179 -10.95 -0.79 -2.10
C VAL A 179 -10.71 -2.09 -2.83
N TYR A 180 -9.88 -2.05 -3.86
CA TYR A 180 -9.44 -3.21 -4.62
C TYR A 180 -8.07 -3.65 -4.15
N VAL A 181 -8.01 -4.83 -3.53
CA VAL A 181 -6.78 -5.45 -3.02
C VAL A 181 -6.40 -6.58 -3.94
N HIS A 182 -5.18 -6.58 -4.47
CA HIS A 182 -4.71 -7.63 -5.36
C HIS A 182 -3.22 -7.93 -5.18
N ASP A 183 -2.85 -9.14 -5.57
CA ASP A 183 -1.45 -9.57 -5.66
C ASP A 183 -1.19 -10.06 -7.09
N PRO A 184 -0.55 -9.25 -7.95
CA PRO A 184 -0.25 -9.66 -9.33
C PRO A 184 0.76 -10.81 -9.43
N SER A 185 1.50 -11.14 -8.36
CA SER A 185 2.37 -12.32 -8.34
C SER A 185 1.59 -13.63 -8.15
N GLY A 186 0.38 -13.57 -7.58
CA GLY A 186 -0.42 -14.73 -7.22
C GLY A 186 0.05 -15.49 -5.98
N GLU A 187 1.01 -14.93 -5.23
CA GLU A 187 1.56 -15.58 -4.02
C GLU A 187 0.61 -15.44 -2.81
N THR A 188 -0.15 -14.36 -2.75
CA THR A 188 -1.11 -14.14 -1.65
C THR A 188 -2.38 -14.97 -1.92
N PRO A 189 -2.80 -15.85 -0.99
CA PRO A 189 -4.00 -16.65 -1.17
C PRO A 189 -5.26 -15.80 -1.34
N ILE A 190 -6.16 -16.22 -2.23
CA ILE A 190 -7.49 -15.61 -2.34
C ILE A 190 -8.38 -16.22 -1.25
N PRO A 191 -9.02 -15.41 -0.40
CA PRO A 191 -9.90 -15.93 0.63
C PRO A 191 -11.02 -16.79 0.04
N THR A 192 -11.21 -17.99 0.57
CA THR A 192 -12.36 -18.79 0.18
C THR A 192 -13.61 -18.16 0.80
N PRO A 193 -14.67 -17.89 0.02
CA PRO A 193 -15.90 -17.38 0.59
C PRO A 193 -16.39 -18.29 1.71
N THR A 194 -16.55 -17.74 2.90
CA THR A 194 -17.16 -18.47 4.00
C THR A 194 -18.66 -18.65 3.69
N PRO A 195 -19.21 -19.87 3.77
CA PRO A 195 -20.61 -20.16 3.42
C PRO A 195 -21.60 -19.44 4.33
#